data_b802afd27e9a574bfb0712830cae7c8e
#
_entry.id   b802afd27e9a574bfb0712830cae7c8e
#
_cell.length_a   1.000
_cell.length_b   1.000
_cell.length_c   1.000
_cell.angle_alpha   90.00
_cell.angle_beta   90.00
_cell.angle_gamma   90.00
#
_symmetry.space_group_name_H-M   'P 1'
#
loop_
_entity.id
_entity.type
_entity.pdbx_description
1 polymer ?
#
loop_
_entity_poly.entity_id
_entity_poly.type
_entity_poly.pdbx_seq_one_letter_code
_entity_poly.pdbx_strand_id
1 'polypeptide(L)'
;MNKLYTIGHSNHDLDHFMQLLKSHAVTAVGDVRSSPYSKFNPQYNREPLQKALRNNHIAYVFLGSELGPRSEDPACYLNGKVQYGRLARTEAFERGLERLRTGMKAYRIALLCAEKDPIICHRMILVCRALRSDPIEICHILEDGSLEAL
;
A
#
# COMPACT_ATOMS: atom_id res chain seq x y z
N MET A 1 -13.10 3.52 15.87
CA MET A 1 -12.28 2.56 15.13
C MET A 1 -11.63 3.26 13.94
N ASN A 2 -10.32 3.15 13.83
CA ASN A 2 -9.60 3.74 12.71
C ASN A 2 -9.83 2.93 11.44
N LYS A 3 -9.86 3.62 10.30
CA LYS A 3 -9.95 2.97 9.00
C LYS A 3 -8.62 3.04 8.27
N LEU A 4 -8.24 1.92 7.66
CA LEU A 4 -7.14 1.84 6.73
C LEU A 4 -7.70 1.45 5.37
N TYR A 5 -7.37 2.21 4.35
CA TYR A 5 -7.79 1.90 2.98
C TYR A 5 -6.67 1.21 2.24
N THR A 6 -7.02 0.42 1.25
CA THR A 6 -6.08 -0.14 0.28
C THR A 6 -6.56 0.20 -1.12
N ILE A 7 -5.64 0.41 -2.04
CA ILE A 7 -5.96 0.75 -3.42
C ILE A 7 -4.89 0.22 -4.36
N GLY A 8 -5.31 -0.30 -5.52
CA GLY A 8 -4.40 -0.66 -6.60
C GLY A 8 -4.46 0.39 -7.69
N HIS A 9 -3.32 0.80 -8.25
CA HIS A 9 -3.33 1.77 -9.33
C HIS A 9 -3.75 1.14 -10.67
N SER A 10 -3.46 -0.14 -10.88
CA SER A 10 -3.77 -0.83 -12.13
C SER A 10 -3.32 0.01 -13.33
N ASN A 11 -4.19 0.17 -14.32
CA ASN A 11 -3.96 1.03 -15.48
C ASN A 11 -4.87 2.28 -15.49
N HIS A 12 -5.40 2.66 -14.32
CA HIS A 12 -6.22 3.87 -14.21
C HIS A 12 -5.45 5.10 -14.65
N ASP A 13 -6.14 6.09 -15.26
CA ASP A 13 -5.50 7.38 -15.43
C ASP A 13 -5.37 8.06 -14.05
N LEU A 14 -4.46 9.02 -13.97
CA LEU A 14 -4.11 9.64 -12.70
C LEU A 14 -5.27 10.43 -12.10
N ASP A 15 -6.09 11.08 -12.95
CA ASP A 15 -7.26 11.83 -12.48
C ASP A 15 -8.30 10.90 -11.83
N HIS A 16 -8.56 9.75 -12.43
CA HIS A 16 -9.47 8.75 -11.85
C HIS A 16 -8.94 8.25 -10.51
N PHE A 17 -7.64 7.95 -10.44
CA PHE A 17 -6.98 7.51 -9.22
C PHE A 17 -7.14 8.56 -8.10
N MET A 18 -6.92 9.83 -8.41
CA MET A 18 -7.08 10.92 -7.45
C MET A 18 -8.52 11.05 -6.98
N GLN A 19 -9.49 10.86 -7.88
CA GLN A 19 -10.92 10.88 -7.51
C GLN A 19 -11.26 9.75 -6.53
N LEU A 20 -10.71 8.57 -6.74
CA LEU A 20 -10.91 7.45 -5.83
C LEU A 20 -10.41 7.78 -4.42
N LEU A 21 -9.23 8.37 -4.32
CA LEU A 21 -8.67 8.77 -3.04
C LEU A 21 -9.50 9.86 -2.36
N LYS A 22 -9.89 10.88 -3.11
CA LYS A 22 -10.66 12.02 -2.59
C LYS A 22 -12.06 11.61 -2.15
N SER A 23 -12.68 10.66 -2.83
CA SER A 23 -14.03 10.20 -2.50
C SER A 23 -14.11 9.59 -1.09
N HIS A 24 -12.98 9.13 -0.56
CA HIS A 24 -12.89 8.56 0.79
C HIS A 24 -12.08 9.44 1.75
N ALA A 25 -11.82 10.69 1.38
CA ALA A 25 -11.10 11.66 2.19
C ALA A 25 -9.71 11.18 2.62
N VAL A 26 -9.02 10.45 1.75
CA VAL A 26 -7.65 9.98 2.00
C VAL A 26 -6.69 11.17 2.06
N THR A 27 -5.85 11.22 3.08
CA THR A 27 -4.89 12.31 3.28
C THR A 27 -3.44 11.87 3.15
N ALA A 28 -3.18 10.57 3.08
CA ALA A 28 -1.84 10.04 2.85
C ALA A 28 -1.89 8.73 2.08
N VAL A 29 -0.89 8.51 1.24
CA VAL A 29 -0.69 7.25 0.53
C VAL A 29 0.59 6.61 1.05
N GLY A 30 0.47 5.37 1.54
CA GLY A 30 1.60 4.52 1.89
C GLY A 30 1.89 3.57 0.74
N ASP A 31 2.99 3.76 0.06
CA ASP A 31 3.36 2.97 -1.12
C ASP A 31 4.09 1.71 -0.68
N VAL A 32 3.42 0.56 -0.80
CA VAL A 32 4.00 -0.74 -0.40
C VAL A 32 4.63 -1.50 -1.56
N ARG A 33 4.77 -0.88 -2.73
CA ARG A 33 5.45 -1.51 -3.86
C ARG A 33 6.95 -1.57 -3.59
N SER A 34 7.58 -2.72 -3.80
CA SER A 34 9.04 -2.85 -3.65
C SER A 34 9.80 -2.00 -4.66
N SER A 35 9.29 -1.94 -5.89
CA SER A 35 9.87 -1.12 -6.96
C SER A 35 8.76 -0.25 -7.54
N PRO A 36 8.69 1.04 -7.18
CA PRO A 36 7.62 1.93 -7.60
C PRO A 36 7.87 2.53 -8.99
N TYR A 37 8.19 1.67 -9.96
CA TYR A 37 8.50 2.08 -11.33
C TYR A 37 7.87 1.10 -12.31
N SER A 38 7.25 1.61 -13.37
CA SER A 38 6.60 0.82 -14.40
C SER A 38 6.79 1.46 -15.77
N LYS A 39 7.09 0.64 -16.78
CA LYS A 39 7.13 1.09 -18.18
C LYS A 39 5.73 1.31 -18.72
N PHE A 40 4.76 0.55 -18.25
CA PHE A 40 3.39 0.55 -18.77
C PHE A 40 2.53 1.64 -18.15
N ASN A 41 2.81 2.01 -16.91
CA ASN A 41 2.05 3.02 -16.19
C ASN A 41 3.00 4.03 -15.53
N PRO A 42 3.77 4.79 -16.35
CA PRO A 42 4.82 5.67 -15.81
C PRO A 42 4.28 6.82 -14.97
N GLN A 43 3.00 7.15 -15.10
CA GLN A 43 2.34 8.18 -14.27
C GLN A 43 2.33 7.79 -12.79
N TYR A 44 2.46 6.49 -12.48
CA TYR A 44 2.52 5.98 -11.11
C TYR A 44 3.95 5.72 -10.61
N ASN A 45 4.95 6.08 -11.38
CA ASN A 45 6.31 6.05 -10.88
C ASN A 45 6.43 7.00 -9.69
N ARG A 46 7.36 6.67 -8.77
CA ARG A 46 7.45 7.33 -7.47
C ARG A 46 7.43 8.86 -7.56
N GLU A 47 8.29 9.43 -8.39
CA GLU A 47 8.45 10.89 -8.46
C GLU A 47 7.22 11.59 -9.05
N PRO A 48 6.68 11.18 -10.22
CA PRO A 48 5.45 11.77 -10.75
C PRO A 48 4.27 11.60 -9.82
N LEU A 49 4.12 10.42 -9.20
CA LEU A 49 3.03 10.15 -8.28
C LEU A 49 3.12 11.03 -7.04
N GLN A 50 4.29 11.15 -6.44
CA GLN A 50 4.51 11.99 -5.28
C GLN A 50 4.15 13.45 -5.56
N LYS A 51 4.54 13.95 -6.73
CA LYS A 51 4.22 15.31 -7.16
C LYS A 51 2.71 15.51 -7.33
N ALA A 52 2.04 14.55 -7.98
CA ALA A 52 0.59 14.62 -8.19
C ALA A 52 -0.19 14.58 -6.88
N LEU A 53 0.24 13.72 -5.94
CA LEU A 53 -0.37 13.65 -4.61
C LEU A 53 -0.18 14.95 -3.85
N ARG A 54 1.03 15.52 -3.88
CA ARG A 54 1.32 16.80 -3.23
C ARG A 54 0.42 17.92 -3.78
N ASN A 55 0.21 17.95 -5.10
CA ASN A 55 -0.65 18.94 -5.74
C ASN A 55 -2.11 18.79 -5.32
N ASN A 56 -2.49 17.62 -4.81
CA ASN A 56 -3.83 17.35 -4.29
C ASN A 56 -3.89 17.32 -2.76
N HIS A 57 -2.85 17.83 -2.09
CA HIS A 57 -2.74 17.89 -0.63
C HIS A 57 -2.78 16.52 0.04
N ILE A 58 -2.22 15.52 -0.62
CA ILE A 58 -2.12 14.15 -0.11
C ILE A 58 -0.63 13.85 0.11
N ALA A 59 -0.27 13.42 1.33
CA ALA A 59 1.10 13.04 1.64
C ALA A 59 1.46 11.72 0.97
N TYR A 60 2.75 11.52 0.69
CA TYR A 60 3.27 10.27 0.14
C TYR A 60 4.38 9.75 1.04
N VAL A 61 4.31 8.46 1.39
CA VAL A 61 5.35 7.78 2.15
C VAL A 61 5.70 6.47 1.44
N PHE A 62 6.98 6.27 1.17
CA PHE A 62 7.43 5.00 0.59
C PHE A 62 7.65 3.98 1.71
N LEU A 63 6.91 2.88 1.67
CA LEU A 63 6.99 1.77 2.63
C LEU A 63 7.44 0.47 1.97
N GLY A 64 7.81 0.52 0.69
CA GLY A 64 8.18 -0.67 -0.06
C GLY A 64 9.43 -1.38 0.44
N SER A 65 10.35 -0.64 1.08
CA SER A 65 11.55 -1.22 1.67
C SER A 65 11.21 -2.12 2.86
N GLU A 66 10.24 -1.71 3.68
CA GLU A 66 9.84 -2.45 4.88
C GLU A 66 8.70 -3.44 4.59
N LEU A 67 7.69 -3.02 3.83
CA LEU A 67 6.46 -3.80 3.64
C LEU A 67 6.33 -4.43 2.25
N GLY A 68 7.27 -4.16 1.34
CA GLY A 68 7.22 -4.72 -0.01
C GLY A 68 7.47 -6.23 -0.02
N PRO A 69 7.08 -6.92 -1.12
CA PRO A 69 7.19 -8.38 -1.21
C PRO A 69 8.61 -8.87 -1.45
N ARG A 70 9.56 -7.98 -1.76
CA ARG A 70 10.95 -8.33 -1.99
C ARG A 70 11.79 -7.88 -0.81
N SER A 71 12.49 -8.85 -0.21
CA SER A 71 13.42 -8.60 0.89
C SER A 71 14.84 -8.75 0.38
N GLU A 72 15.77 -8.00 0.95
CA GLU A 72 17.21 -8.18 0.72
C GLU A 72 17.79 -9.31 1.60
N ASP A 73 17.02 -9.78 2.60
CA ASP A 73 17.44 -10.84 3.49
C ASP A 73 17.32 -12.21 2.79
N PRO A 74 18.44 -12.93 2.55
CA PRO A 74 18.39 -14.24 1.89
C PRO A 74 17.55 -15.27 2.64
N ALA A 75 17.39 -15.12 3.96
CA ALA A 75 16.57 -16.04 4.76
C ALA A 75 15.09 -15.98 4.39
N CYS A 76 14.64 -14.94 3.70
CA CYS A 76 13.27 -14.80 3.25
C CYS A 76 12.96 -15.59 1.96
N TYR A 77 13.96 -16.25 1.38
CA TYR A 77 13.78 -16.97 0.12
C TYR A 77 14.06 -18.46 0.28
N LEU A 78 13.30 -19.25 -0.48
CA LEU A 78 13.53 -20.69 -0.63
C LEU A 78 13.42 -21.03 -2.11
N ASN A 79 14.48 -21.57 -2.69
CA ASN A 79 14.55 -21.90 -4.14
C ASN A 79 14.21 -20.69 -5.02
N GLY A 80 14.67 -19.50 -4.65
CA GLY A 80 14.44 -18.27 -5.39
C GLY A 80 13.05 -17.67 -5.20
N LYS A 81 12.20 -18.27 -4.36
CA LYS A 81 10.84 -17.78 -4.09
C LYS A 81 10.76 -17.16 -2.71
N VAL A 82 10.10 -16.00 -2.62
CA VAL A 82 9.91 -15.31 -1.35
C VAL A 82 8.98 -16.12 -0.45
N GLN A 83 9.35 -16.22 0.82
CA GLN A 83 8.54 -16.89 1.85
C GLN A 83 7.87 -15.80 2.69
N TYR A 84 6.59 -15.56 2.45
CA TYR A 84 5.85 -14.44 3.08
C TYR A 84 5.78 -14.58 4.60
N GLY A 85 5.70 -15.81 5.13
CA GLY A 85 5.74 -16.02 6.57
C GLY A 85 7.07 -15.59 7.19
N ARG A 86 8.19 -15.78 6.49
CA ARG A 86 9.51 -15.33 6.93
C ARG A 86 9.66 -13.83 6.78
N LEU A 87 9.15 -13.27 5.68
CA LEU A 87 9.15 -11.84 5.43
C LEU A 87 8.42 -11.08 6.54
N ALA A 88 7.27 -11.60 6.98
CA ALA A 88 6.48 -11.00 8.04
C ALA A 88 7.17 -10.99 9.41
N ARG A 89 8.20 -11.82 9.61
CA ARG A 89 8.96 -11.89 10.87
C ARG A 89 10.20 -11.02 10.86
N THR A 90 10.50 -10.32 9.79
CA THR A 90 11.68 -9.46 9.73
C THR A 90 11.47 -8.20 10.56
N GLU A 91 12.60 -7.64 11.07
CA GLU A 91 12.55 -6.36 11.77
C GLU A 91 12.11 -5.24 10.84
N ALA A 92 12.50 -5.30 9.56
CA ALA A 92 12.09 -4.31 8.57
C ALA A 92 10.56 -4.27 8.43
N PHE A 93 9.93 -5.43 8.33
CA PHE A 93 8.48 -5.53 8.22
C PHE A 93 7.79 -4.96 9.47
N GLU A 94 8.29 -5.30 10.66
CA GLU A 94 7.75 -4.77 11.92
C GLU A 94 7.90 -3.25 12.01
N ARG A 95 9.05 -2.71 11.59
CA ARG A 95 9.24 -1.25 11.53
C ARG A 95 8.25 -0.58 10.58
N GLY A 96 7.97 -1.21 9.43
CA GLY A 96 6.99 -0.71 8.49
C GLY A 96 5.59 -0.67 9.08
N LEU A 97 5.19 -1.72 9.82
CA LEU A 97 3.91 -1.75 10.52
C LEU A 97 3.82 -0.65 11.58
N GLU A 98 4.87 -0.41 12.34
CA GLU A 98 4.89 0.64 13.36
C GLU A 98 4.80 2.05 12.73
N ARG A 99 5.49 2.28 11.61
CA ARG A 99 5.35 3.52 10.86
C ARG A 99 3.91 3.72 10.40
N LEU A 100 3.27 2.67 9.95
CA LEU A 100 1.87 2.70 9.50
C LEU A 100 0.93 3.00 10.67
N ARG A 101 1.11 2.32 11.80
CA ARG A 101 0.30 2.56 13.01
C ARG A 101 0.43 3.98 13.50
N THR A 102 1.64 4.51 13.52
CA THR A 102 1.90 5.90 13.90
C THR A 102 1.25 6.88 12.93
N GLY A 103 1.36 6.62 11.63
CA GLY A 103 0.77 7.46 10.60
C GLY A 103 -0.75 7.51 10.67
N MET A 104 -1.39 6.40 11.01
CA MET A 104 -2.85 6.33 11.14
C MET A 104 -3.42 7.21 12.25
N LYS A 105 -2.59 7.64 13.18
CA LYS A 105 -3.03 8.56 14.24
C LYS A 105 -3.23 9.99 13.70
N ALA A 106 -2.53 10.37 12.63
CA ALA A 106 -2.54 11.71 12.07
C ALA A 106 -3.15 11.79 10.68
N TYR A 107 -3.19 10.68 9.94
CA TYR A 107 -3.59 10.64 8.54
C TYR A 107 -4.63 9.56 8.29
N ARG A 108 -5.46 9.80 7.27
CA ARG A 108 -6.35 8.80 6.70
C ARG A 108 -5.61 8.17 5.54
N ILE A 109 -5.08 6.96 5.76
CA ILE A 109 -4.09 6.33 4.88
C ILE A 109 -4.73 5.34 3.91
N ALA A 110 -4.29 5.38 2.65
CA ALA A 110 -4.51 4.33 1.68
C ALA A 110 -3.17 3.66 1.35
N LEU A 111 -3.10 2.35 1.50
CA LEU A 111 -1.93 1.58 1.07
C LEU A 111 -2.04 1.32 -0.43
N LEU A 112 -0.98 1.63 -1.16
CA LEU A 112 -0.94 1.51 -2.62
C LEU A 112 -0.17 0.27 -3.05
N CYS A 113 -0.80 -0.54 -3.92
CA CYS A 113 -0.11 -1.59 -4.67
C CYS A 113 -0.40 -1.43 -6.17
N ALA A 114 0.21 -2.27 -7.00
CA ALA A 114 0.01 -2.21 -8.45
C ALA A 114 -1.31 -2.85 -8.88
N GLU A 115 -1.73 -3.90 -8.17
CA GLU A 115 -2.89 -4.70 -8.55
C GLU A 115 -4.19 -4.05 -8.12
N LYS A 116 -5.22 -4.10 -8.98
CA LYS A 116 -6.55 -3.60 -8.62
C LYS A 116 -7.34 -4.60 -7.76
N ASP A 117 -7.00 -5.89 -7.83
CA ASP A 117 -7.65 -6.95 -7.08
C ASP A 117 -6.84 -7.27 -5.83
N PRO A 118 -7.37 -7.04 -4.62
CA PRO A 118 -6.63 -7.27 -3.39
C PRO A 118 -6.29 -8.74 -3.16
N ILE A 119 -7.05 -9.66 -3.74
CA ILE A 119 -6.78 -11.10 -3.61
C ILE A 119 -5.50 -11.49 -4.34
N ILE A 120 -5.19 -10.80 -5.45
CA ILE A 120 -3.98 -11.05 -6.24
C ILE A 120 -2.77 -10.37 -5.61
N CYS A 121 -2.96 -9.29 -4.85
CA CYS A 121 -1.87 -8.56 -4.21
C CYS A 121 -1.45 -9.22 -2.91
N HIS A 122 -0.46 -10.11 -2.96
CA HIS A 122 0.06 -10.82 -1.78
C HIS A 122 0.58 -9.88 -0.68
N ARG A 123 1.12 -8.72 -1.05
CA ARG A 123 1.59 -7.71 -0.09
C ARG A 123 0.46 -7.21 0.77
N MET A 124 -0.65 -6.89 0.12
CA MET A 124 -1.81 -6.37 0.79
C MET A 124 -2.37 -7.39 1.77
N ILE A 125 -2.43 -8.65 1.36
CA ILE A 125 -2.87 -9.75 2.22
C ILE A 125 -1.96 -9.88 3.42
N LEU A 126 -0.64 -9.82 3.23
CA LEU A 126 0.35 -9.96 4.29
C LEU A 126 0.22 -8.84 5.33
N VAL A 127 0.14 -7.60 4.88
CA VAL A 127 -0.01 -6.43 5.75
C VAL A 127 -1.35 -6.49 6.50
N CYS A 128 -2.44 -6.82 5.80
CA CYS A 128 -3.76 -6.91 6.41
C CYS A 128 -3.83 -8.00 7.48
N ARG A 129 -3.20 -9.15 7.25
CA ARG A 129 -3.12 -10.21 8.24
C ARG A 129 -2.35 -9.77 9.48
N ALA A 130 -1.23 -9.07 9.29
CA ALA A 130 -0.41 -8.58 10.39
C ALA A 130 -1.15 -7.55 11.26
N LEU A 131 -2.07 -6.78 10.66
CA LEU A 131 -2.85 -5.77 11.36
C LEU A 131 -4.21 -6.28 11.87
N ARG A 132 -4.51 -7.56 11.67
CA ARG A 132 -5.83 -8.14 12.03
C ARG A 132 -6.18 -7.96 13.49
N SER A 133 -5.20 -8.00 14.38
CA SER A 133 -5.43 -7.85 15.83
C SER A 133 -5.57 -6.39 16.25
N ASP A 134 -5.27 -5.44 15.41
CA ASP A 134 -5.41 -4.02 15.71
C ASP A 134 -6.88 -3.61 15.62
N PRO A 135 -7.33 -2.61 16.41
CA PRO A 135 -8.71 -2.14 16.34
C PRO A 135 -8.91 -1.21 15.14
N ILE A 136 -8.79 -1.75 13.93
CA ILE A 136 -8.93 -1.02 12.68
C ILE A 136 -9.86 -1.76 11.74
N GLU A 137 -10.54 -0.99 10.88
CA GLU A 137 -11.33 -1.51 9.78
C GLU A 137 -10.54 -1.32 8.49
N ILE A 138 -10.33 -2.39 7.72
CA ILE A 138 -9.57 -2.36 6.47
C ILE A 138 -10.55 -2.47 5.31
N CYS A 139 -10.55 -1.48 4.42
CA CYS A 139 -11.44 -1.38 3.28
C CYS A 139 -10.66 -1.18 1.99
N HIS A 140 -10.90 -2.03 1.00
CA HIS A 140 -10.31 -1.87 -0.33
C HIS A 140 -11.16 -0.95 -1.19
N ILE A 141 -10.54 0.05 -1.81
CA ILE A 141 -11.19 0.97 -2.73
C ILE A 141 -11.22 0.32 -4.12
N LEU A 142 -12.41 0.01 -4.61
CA LEU A 142 -12.59 -0.57 -5.92
C LEU A 142 -12.55 0.49 -7.02
N GLU A 143 -12.44 0.06 -8.27
CA GLU A 143 -12.28 0.95 -9.41
C GLU A 143 -13.49 1.88 -9.65
N ASP A 144 -14.66 1.52 -9.15
CA ASP A 144 -15.87 2.33 -9.22
C ASP A 144 -16.06 3.25 -8.01
N GLY A 145 -15.12 3.24 -7.07
CA GLY A 145 -15.16 4.03 -5.85
C GLY A 145 -15.87 3.36 -4.67
N SER A 146 -16.47 2.19 -4.87
CA SER A 146 -17.08 1.45 -3.76
C SER A 146 -16.01 0.80 -2.88
N LEU A 147 -16.39 0.40 -1.68
CA LEU A 147 -15.50 -0.24 -0.72
C LEU A 147 -15.82 -1.71 -0.57
N GLU A 148 -14.78 -2.52 -0.43
CA GLU A 148 -14.88 -3.93 -0.11
C GLU A 148 -14.12 -4.19 1.19
N ALA A 149 -14.77 -4.79 2.19
CA ALA A 149 -14.13 -5.14 3.46
C ALA A 149 -13.12 -6.27 3.25
N LEU A 150 -11.96 -6.14 3.87
CA LEU A 150 -10.90 -7.15 3.81
C LEU A 150 -10.75 -7.90 5.13
#